data_fb4f9bfaa6ae79bde48fa85d313d5291
#
_entry.id   fb4f9bfaa6ae79bde48fa85d313d5291
#
_cell.length_a   1.000
_cell.length_b   1.000
_cell.length_c   1.000
_cell.angle_alpha   90.00
_cell.angle_beta   90.00
_cell.angle_gamma   90.00
#
_symmetry.space_group_name_H-M   'P 1'
#
loop_
_entity.id
_entity.type
_entity.pdbx_description
1 polymer ?
#
loop_
_entity_poly.entity_id
_entity_poly.type
_entity_poly.pdbx_seq_one_letter_code
_entity_poly.pdbx_strand_id
1 'polypeptide(L)'
;VKPLKVRKLKASEVTFTVSIEPEDSEVNGHFCSGDPDYAEEERKQERQIIRDLDRGYQEVWCCLVVTAEWEGIKGHASLGCCSFEKGDGVSVDKQAHQCAEEHDMQQEALDDLNRNLQTQADRFRAFLNKLSYE
;
A
#
# COMPACT_ATOMS: atom_id res chain seq x y z
N VAL A 1 16.30 -3.63 -33.26
CA VAL A 1 16.71 -2.67 -32.20
C VAL A 1 16.75 -3.37 -30.85
N LYS A 2 17.87 -3.23 -30.16
CA LYS A 2 18.07 -3.92 -28.86
C LYS A 2 17.08 -3.44 -27.81
N PRO A 3 16.57 -4.33 -26.94
CA PRO A 3 15.75 -3.93 -25.81
C PRO A 3 16.51 -2.95 -24.90
N LEU A 4 15.80 -1.94 -24.38
CA LEU A 4 16.35 -1.04 -23.38
C LEU A 4 16.29 -1.72 -22.02
N LYS A 5 17.45 -1.94 -21.42
CA LYS A 5 17.53 -2.41 -20.05
C LYS A 5 17.73 -1.21 -19.14
N VAL A 6 16.75 -0.94 -18.31
CA VAL A 6 16.75 0.21 -17.41
C VAL A 6 17.47 -0.14 -16.12
N ARG A 7 18.31 0.79 -15.65
CA ARG A 7 18.97 0.66 -14.36
C ARG A 7 17.92 0.71 -13.24
N LYS A 8 18.05 -0.16 -12.27
CA LYS A 8 17.18 -0.12 -11.08
C LYS A 8 17.54 1.09 -10.21
N LEU A 9 16.50 1.82 -9.80
CA LEU A 9 16.65 2.91 -8.84
C LEU A 9 16.83 2.36 -7.43
N LYS A 10 17.58 3.09 -6.63
CA LYS A 10 17.77 2.81 -5.20
C LYS A 10 16.79 3.62 -4.37
N ALA A 11 16.55 3.19 -3.14
CA ALA A 11 15.66 3.89 -2.22
C ALA A 11 16.03 5.36 -2.03
N SER A 12 17.32 5.68 -2.04
CA SER A 12 17.80 7.06 -1.88
C SER A 12 17.49 7.97 -3.06
N GLU A 13 17.12 7.40 -4.21
CA GLU A 13 16.84 8.17 -5.43
C GLU A 13 15.36 8.49 -5.61
N VAL A 14 14.49 7.93 -4.78
CA VAL A 14 13.02 8.06 -4.92
C VAL A 14 12.42 8.72 -3.70
N THR A 15 11.20 9.24 -3.88
CA THR A 15 10.40 9.79 -2.79
C THR A 15 9.36 8.76 -2.37
N PHE A 16 9.28 8.49 -1.06
CA PHE A 16 8.27 7.61 -0.50
C PHE A 16 7.20 8.40 0.22
N THR A 17 5.95 7.98 0.05
CA THR A 17 4.81 8.55 0.76
C THR A 17 4.01 7.42 1.39
N VAL A 18 3.62 7.58 2.64
CA VAL A 18 2.76 6.64 3.36
C VAL A 18 1.39 7.29 3.49
N SER A 19 0.35 6.61 3.06
CA SER A 19 -1.02 7.12 3.12
C SER A 19 -2.00 6.03 3.55
N ILE A 20 -3.16 6.48 4.03
CA ILE A 20 -4.27 5.62 4.41
C ILE A 20 -5.38 5.88 3.41
N GLU A 21 -5.94 4.80 2.87
CA GLU A 21 -7.07 4.86 1.93
C GLU A 21 -8.24 4.04 2.47
N PRO A 22 -9.47 4.31 2.00
CA PRO A 22 -10.63 3.52 2.40
C PRO A 22 -10.45 2.03 2.07
N GLU A 23 -10.90 1.17 2.99
CA GLU A 23 -10.89 -0.28 2.78
C GLU A 23 -12.24 -0.71 2.23
N ASP A 24 -12.23 -1.43 1.12
CA ASP A 24 -13.44 -1.92 0.45
C ASP A 24 -14.00 -3.20 1.08
N SER A 25 -13.17 -3.95 1.79
CA SER A 25 -13.59 -5.19 2.45
C SER A 25 -14.47 -4.89 3.67
N GLU A 26 -15.49 -5.72 3.88
CA GLU A 26 -16.32 -5.61 5.06
C GLU A 26 -15.56 -5.98 6.33
N VAL A 27 -15.88 -5.32 7.44
CA VAL A 27 -15.28 -5.61 8.76
C VAL A 27 -15.72 -6.99 9.25
N ASN A 28 -16.98 -7.36 9.01
CA ASN A 28 -17.55 -8.62 9.48
C ASN A 28 -16.82 -9.83 8.89
N GLY A 29 -16.43 -10.75 9.76
CA GLY A 29 -15.75 -11.98 9.36
C GLY A 29 -14.23 -11.91 9.33
N HIS A 30 -13.63 -10.73 9.45
CA HIS A 30 -12.16 -10.58 9.47
C HIS A 30 -11.54 -10.94 10.82
N PHE A 31 -12.28 -10.81 11.89
CA PHE A 31 -11.83 -11.18 13.23
C PHE A 31 -12.46 -12.50 13.63
N CYS A 32 -12.11 -13.56 12.90
CA CYS A 32 -12.65 -14.90 13.12
C CYS A 32 -11.48 -15.90 13.22
N SER A 33 -11.05 -16.17 14.45
CA SER A 33 -9.99 -17.14 14.73
C SER A 33 -10.46 -18.59 14.61
N GLY A 34 -11.79 -18.80 14.63
CA GLY A 34 -12.37 -20.13 14.69
C GLY A 34 -12.39 -20.72 16.10
N ASP A 35 -11.85 -20.00 17.10
CA ASP A 35 -11.85 -20.43 18.50
C ASP A 35 -13.11 -19.91 19.20
N PRO A 36 -14.00 -20.80 19.71
CA PRO A 36 -15.22 -20.38 20.40
C PRO A 36 -14.98 -19.49 21.63
N ASP A 37 -13.83 -19.62 22.29
CA ASP A 37 -13.49 -18.85 23.48
C ASP A 37 -13.28 -17.37 23.16
N TYR A 38 -12.92 -17.03 21.95
CA TYR A 38 -12.66 -15.65 21.50
C TYR A 38 -13.78 -15.06 20.64
N ALA A 39 -14.79 -15.84 20.29
CA ALA A 39 -15.82 -15.42 19.34
C ALA A 39 -16.57 -14.17 19.80
N GLU A 40 -16.88 -14.05 21.09
CA GLU A 40 -17.59 -12.89 21.64
C GLU A 40 -16.74 -11.62 21.61
N GLU A 41 -15.47 -11.72 21.99
CA GLU A 41 -14.54 -10.59 21.95
C GLU A 41 -14.28 -10.12 20.52
N GLU A 42 -14.15 -11.05 19.59
CA GLU A 42 -13.99 -10.74 18.17
C GLU A 42 -15.18 -9.97 17.63
N ARG A 43 -16.42 -10.37 17.98
CA ARG A 43 -17.63 -9.66 17.57
C ARG A 43 -17.75 -8.27 18.20
N LYS A 44 -17.32 -8.12 19.44
CA LYS A 44 -17.28 -6.80 20.10
C LYS A 44 -16.30 -5.87 19.37
N GLN A 45 -15.16 -6.39 19.00
CA GLN A 45 -14.15 -5.64 18.27
C GLN A 45 -14.69 -5.20 16.89
N GLU A 46 -15.34 -6.10 16.15
CA GLU A 46 -15.97 -5.77 14.87
C GLU A 46 -17.02 -4.67 15.02
N ARG A 47 -17.90 -4.78 16.01
CA ARG A 47 -18.92 -3.77 16.27
C ARG A 47 -18.33 -2.41 16.64
N GLN A 48 -17.24 -2.41 17.41
CA GLN A 48 -16.57 -1.16 17.77
C GLN A 48 -15.96 -0.49 16.55
N ILE A 49 -15.31 -1.26 15.67
CA ILE A 49 -14.75 -0.75 14.43
C ILE A 49 -15.85 -0.15 13.55
N ILE A 50 -16.97 -0.84 13.39
CA ILE A 50 -18.11 -0.35 12.60
C ILE A 50 -18.64 0.97 13.16
N ARG A 51 -18.79 1.07 14.49
CA ARG A 51 -19.24 2.31 15.14
C ARG A 51 -18.26 3.46 14.90
N ASP A 52 -16.96 3.19 14.98
CA ASP A 52 -15.94 4.21 14.77
C ASP A 52 -15.90 4.67 13.31
N LEU A 53 -16.07 3.75 12.35
CA LEU A 53 -16.21 4.10 10.94
C LEU A 53 -17.42 5.00 10.69
N ASP A 54 -18.56 4.67 11.31
CA ASP A 54 -19.78 5.48 11.20
C ASP A 54 -19.60 6.89 11.76
N ARG A 55 -18.65 7.07 12.69
CA ARG A 55 -18.28 8.37 13.25
C ARG A 55 -17.23 9.11 12.41
N GLY A 56 -16.73 8.49 11.33
CA GLY A 56 -15.77 9.10 10.43
C GLY A 56 -14.31 8.80 10.74
N TYR A 57 -14.01 7.88 11.64
CA TYR A 57 -12.64 7.48 11.96
C TYR A 57 -12.15 6.41 10.96
N GLN A 58 -11.64 6.84 9.82
CA GLN A 58 -11.21 5.93 8.75
C GLN A 58 -10.03 5.05 9.14
N GLU A 59 -9.20 5.49 10.08
CA GLU A 59 -7.99 4.79 10.52
C GLU A 59 -8.25 3.45 11.20
N VAL A 60 -9.45 3.23 11.69
CA VAL A 60 -9.78 1.98 12.40
C VAL A 60 -10.02 0.80 11.44
N TRP A 61 -10.24 1.08 10.17
CA TRP A 61 -10.39 0.06 9.13
C TRP A 61 -10.01 0.67 7.78
N CYS A 62 -8.81 0.40 7.34
CA CYS A 62 -8.26 1.10 6.19
C CYS A 62 -7.28 0.23 5.41
N CYS A 63 -6.91 0.74 4.23
CA CYS A 63 -5.83 0.21 3.44
C CYS A 63 -4.61 1.11 3.61
N LEU A 64 -3.49 0.55 4.00
CA LEU A 64 -2.23 1.25 4.08
C LEU A 64 -1.54 1.19 2.72
N VAL A 65 -1.13 2.35 2.19
CA VAL A 65 -0.47 2.43 0.89
C VAL A 65 0.87 3.16 1.05
N VAL A 66 1.91 2.55 0.51
CA VAL A 66 3.20 3.19 0.34
C VAL A 66 3.42 3.42 -1.15
N THR A 67 3.73 4.65 -1.52
CA THR A 67 4.01 5.04 -2.89
C THR A 67 5.46 5.44 -3.02
N ALA A 68 6.17 4.85 -3.97
CA ALA A 68 7.48 5.29 -4.42
C ALA A 68 7.30 6.09 -5.70
N GLU A 69 7.93 7.25 -5.79
CA GLU A 69 7.81 8.14 -6.95
C GLU A 69 9.17 8.63 -7.43
N TRP A 70 9.33 8.63 -8.74
CA TRP A 70 10.48 9.18 -9.43
C TRP A 70 10.03 9.74 -10.78
N GLU A 71 10.26 11.05 -10.98
CA GLU A 71 9.96 11.73 -12.25
C GLU A 71 8.52 11.45 -12.75
N GLY A 72 7.55 11.48 -11.85
CA GLY A 72 6.13 11.25 -12.17
C GLY A 72 5.74 9.79 -12.35
N ILE A 73 6.68 8.87 -12.28
CA ILE A 73 6.41 7.44 -12.35
C ILE A 73 6.28 6.91 -10.93
N LYS A 74 5.28 6.07 -10.70
CA LYS A 74 4.94 5.58 -9.36
C LYS A 74 4.99 4.07 -9.28
N GLY A 75 5.33 3.60 -8.10
CA GLY A 75 5.16 2.21 -7.69
C GLY A 75 4.46 2.17 -6.34
N HIS A 76 3.70 1.13 -6.08
CA HIS A 76 2.87 1.03 -4.89
C HIS A 76 3.07 -0.30 -4.17
N ALA A 77 2.93 -0.24 -2.85
CA ALA A 77 2.69 -1.38 -2.00
C ALA A 77 1.43 -1.08 -1.19
N SER A 78 0.58 -2.06 -1.01
CA SER A 78 -0.65 -1.89 -0.23
C SER A 78 -0.86 -3.04 0.74
N LEU A 79 -1.46 -2.72 1.88
CA LEU A 79 -1.83 -3.68 2.91
C LEU A 79 -3.26 -3.35 3.34
N GLY A 80 -4.18 -4.25 3.03
CA GLY A 80 -5.60 -4.09 3.37
C GLY A 80 -5.91 -4.48 4.79
N CYS A 81 -7.12 -4.16 5.22
CA CYS A 81 -7.68 -4.54 6.51
C CYS A 81 -6.82 -4.12 7.70
N CYS A 82 -6.25 -2.91 7.62
CA CYS A 82 -5.47 -2.33 8.71
C CYS A 82 -6.38 -1.60 9.70
N SER A 83 -6.04 -1.69 10.98
CA SER A 83 -6.72 -0.97 12.05
C SER A 83 -5.69 -0.24 12.89
N PHE A 84 -5.80 1.09 12.95
CA PHE A 84 -4.94 1.94 13.76
C PHE A 84 -5.76 2.57 14.88
N GLU A 85 -5.24 2.52 16.10
CA GLU A 85 -5.95 3.03 17.25
C GLU A 85 -5.67 4.51 17.47
N LYS A 86 -6.75 5.25 17.71
CA LYS A 86 -6.68 6.65 18.10
C LYS A 86 -6.64 6.74 19.63
N GLY A 87 -5.67 7.46 20.16
CA GLY A 87 -5.69 7.81 21.58
C GLY A 87 -4.62 7.20 22.48
N ASP A 88 -3.70 6.37 21.93
CA ASP A 88 -2.64 5.75 22.71
C ASP A 88 -1.39 6.63 22.88
N GLY A 89 -1.52 7.93 22.63
CA GLY A 89 -0.38 8.83 22.65
C GLY A 89 0.53 8.72 21.44
N VAL A 90 0.27 7.76 20.55
CA VAL A 90 0.98 7.61 19.27
C VAL A 90 0.05 8.05 18.15
N SER A 91 0.50 8.98 17.32
CA SER A 91 -0.30 9.45 16.19
C SER A 91 -0.58 8.33 15.20
N VAL A 92 -1.72 8.43 14.49
CA VAL A 92 -2.07 7.48 13.42
C VAL A 92 -1.00 7.46 12.34
N ASP A 93 -0.46 8.63 11.99
CA ASP A 93 0.63 8.74 11.01
C ASP A 93 1.85 7.92 11.43
N LYS A 94 2.26 8.01 12.69
CA LYS A 94 3.38 7.25 13.22
C LYS A 94 3.10 5.74 13.23
N GLN A 95 1.88 5.35 13.61
CA GLN A 95 1.47 3.93 13.55
C GLN A 95 1.51 3.40 12.12
N ALA A 96 1.04 4.18 11.15
CA ALA A 96 1.08 3.81 9.74
C ALA A 96 2.52 3.62 9.24
N HIS A 97 3.42 4.54 9.59
CA HIS A 97 4.83 4.43 9.21
C HIS A 97 5.51 3.20 9.84
N GLN A 98 5.22 2.91 11.10
CA GLN A 98 5.73 1.71 11.77
C GLN A 98 5.22 0.43 11.10
N CYS A 99 3.95 0.39 10.76
CA CYS A 99 3.35 -0.75 10.07
C CYS A 99 3.99 -0.96 8.70
N ALA A 100 4.20 0.11 7.94
CA ALA A 100 4.86 0.05 6.65
C ALA A 100 6.29 -0.49 6.75
N GLU A 101 7.02 -0.08 7.79
CA GLU A 101 8.37 -0.56 8.06
C GLU A 101 8.40 -2.03 8.43
N GLU A 102 7.51 -2.46 9.32
CA GLU A 102 7.41 -3.87 9.77
C GLU A 102 7.09 -4.82 8.61
N HIS A 103 6.34 -4.36 7.62
CA HIS A 103 5.95 -5.14 6.44
C HIS A 103 6.84 -4.90 5.22
N ASP A 104 7.93 -4.15 5.38
CA ASP A 104 8.91 -3.85 4.33
C ASP A 104 8.25 -3.28 3.06
N MET A 105 7.27 -2.42 3.25
CA MET A 105 6.43 -1.90 2.16
C MET A 105 7.19 -0.93 1.26
N GLN A 106 8.19 -0.22 1.78
CA GLN A 106 9.01 0.67 0.96
C GLN A 106 9.77 -0.11 -0.11
N GLN A 107 10.35 -1.26 0.26
CA GLN A 107 11.05 -2.11 -0.69
C GLN A 107 10.10 -2.66 -1.76
N GLU A 108 8.91 -3.07 -1.34
CA GLU A 108 7.87 -3.56 -2.26
C GLU A 108 7.43 -2.47 -3.25
N ALA A 109 7.22 -1.24 -2.75
CA ALA A 109 6.86 -0.10 -3.59
C ALA A 109 7.99 0.25 -4.57
N LEU A 110 9.24 0.19 -4.12
CA LEU A 110 10.41 0.43 -4.96
C LEU A 110 10.52 -0.62 -6.06
N ASP A 111 10.32 -1.89 -5.73
CA ASP A 111 10.35 -2.98 -6.69
C ASP A 111 9.26 -2.80 -7.75
N ASP A 112 8.06 -2.38 -7.32
CA ASP A 112 6.95 -2.07 -8.24
C ASP A 112 7.30 -0.89 -9.15
N LEU A 113 7.90 0.16 -8.62
CA LEU A 113 8.37 1.30 -9.41
C LEU A 113 9.39 0.86 -10.46
N ASN A 114 10.35 0.05 -10.08
CA ASN A 114 11.38 -0.45 -11.01
C ASN A 114 10.78 -1.31 -12.12
N ARG A 115 9.78 -2.14 -11.80
CA ARG A 115 9.02 -2.88 -12.82
C ARG A 115 8.28 -1.94 -13.77
N ASN A 116 7.65 -0.91 -13.25
CA ASN A 116 6.92 0.08 -14.04
C ASN A 116 7.84 0.87 -14.98
N LEU A 117 9.04 1.20 -14.50
CA LEU A 117 10.06 1.85 -15.33
C LEU A 117 10.48 0.97 -16.50
N GLN A 118 10.71 -0.31 -16.26
CA GLN A 118 11.07 -1.24 -17.32
C GLN A 118 9.92 -1.40 -18.33
N THR A 119 8.69 -1.49 -17.82
CA THR A 119 7.49 -1.57 -18.68
C THR A 119 7.37 -0.35 -19.59
N GLN A 120 7.61 0.84 -19.04
CA GLN A 120 7.55 2.08 -19.84
C GLN A 120 8.67 2.14 -20.87
N ALA A 121 9.87 1.70 -20.53
CA ALA A 121 10.97 1.62 -21.47
C ALA A 121 10.64 0.66 -22.63
N ASP A 122 10.04 -0.48 -22.31
CA ASP A 122 9.64 -1.47 -23.32
C ASP A 122 8.56 -0.92 -24.25
N ARG A 123 7.58 -0.21 -23.72
CA ARG A 123 6.53 0.46 -24.50
C ARG A 123 7.09 1.53 -25.42
N PHE A 124 7.99 2.35 -24.90
CA PHE A 124 8.63 3.41 -25.67
C PHE A 124 9.47 2.81 -26.81
N ARG A 125 10.17 1.74 -26.54
CA ARG A 125 10.95 1.01 -27.54
C ARG A 125 10.05 0.46 -28.66
N ALA A 126 8.94 -0.19 -28.29
CA ALA A 126 7.98 -0.68 -29.25
C ALA A 126 7.39 0.44 -30.10
N PHE A 127 7.11 1.58 -29.49
CA PHE A 127 6.65 2.77 -30.17
C PHE A 127 7.68 3.30 -31.19
N LEU A 128 8.94 3.41 -30.79
CA LEU A 128 10.02 3.82 -31.68
C LEU A 128 10.20 2.87 -32.87
N ASN A 129 10.07 1.58 -32.63
CA ASN A 129 10.16 0.58 -33.70
C ASN A 129 9.07 0.78 -34.77
N LYS A 130 7.86 1.19 -34.36
CA LYS A 130 6.77 1.49 -35.28
C LYS A 130 7.00 2.75 -36.10
N LEU A 131 7.80 3.68 -35.59
CA LEU A 131 8.11 4.95 -36.26
C LEU A 131 9.40 4.90 -37.06
N SER A 132 10.14 3.79 -36.98
CA SER A 132 11.42 3.65 -37.66
C SER A 132 11.21 3.43 -39.16
N TYR A 133 11.96 4.16 -39.98
CA TYR A 133 12.01 3.99 -41.42
C TYR A 133 13.22 3.11 -41.81
N GLU A 134 12.93 1.97 -42.34
CA GLU A 134 13.97 1.14 -42.91
C GLU A 134 13.54 0.49 -44.20
#